data_dea2bd6d4424d3042f024f28d055bbb6
#
_entry.id   dea2bd6d4424d3042f024f28d055bbb6
#
_cell.length_a   1.000
_cell.length_b   1.000
_cell.length_c   1.000
_cell.angle_alpha   90.00
_cell.angle_beta   90.00
_cell.angle_gamma   90.00
#
_symmetry.space_group_name_H-M   'P 1'
#
loop_
_entity.id
_entity.type
_entity.pdbx_description
1 polymer ?
#
loop_
_entity_poly.entity_id
_entity_poly.type
_entity_poly.pdbx_seq_one_letter_code
_entity_poly.pdbx_strand_id
1 'polypeptide(L)'
;MSGAAPAGRTLRAFRHPVLWVAGWVLLFALVAVGSLWSADDLPSPSISGFDKLQHFVGYAVLSAWAVMLFARIRAQALAALLVIAFGIAIEVAQGLMTVDRSAESADAVANALGALAGLLLSPTPLAGALQRLDARLGRTRA
;
A
#
# COMPACT_ATOMS: atom_id res chain seq x y z
N MET A 1 19.22 22.07 13.12
CA MET A 1 19.18 22.65 11.76
C MET A 1 18.20 21.84 10.94
N SER A 2 17.03 22.40 10.72
CA SER A 2 15.97 21.80 9.91
C SER A 2 16.37 21.91 8.44
N GLY A 3 16.88 20.83 7.87
CA GLY A 3 17.14 20.75 6.43
C GLY A 3 15.81 20.73 5.67
N ALA A 4 15.34 21.90 5.26
CA ALA A 4 14.22 22.00 4.34
C ALA A 4 14.56 21.18 3.09
N ALA A 5 13.72 20.17 2.77
CA ALA A 5 13.87 19.40 1.54
C ALA A 5 13.86 20.38 0.34
N PRO A 6 14.78 20.24 -0.63
CA PRO A 6 14.83 21.12 -1.78
C PRO A 6 13.46 21.16 -2.47
N ALA A 7 12.97 22.36 -2.72
CA ALA A 7 11.69 22.60 -3.36
C ALA A 7 11.68 21.92 -4.74
N GLY A 8 11.03 20.75 -4.86
CA GLY A 8 10.95 20.00 -6.12
C GLY A 8 10.84 18.48 -5.99
N ARG A 9 11.39 17.87 -4.95
CA ARG A 9 11.40 16.40 -4.85
C ARG A 9 10.06 15.83 -4.39
N THR A 10 9.49 14.96 -5.17
CA THR A 10 8.24 14.24 -4.84
C THR A 10 8.51 13.09 -3.89
N LEU A 11 9.59 12.32 -4.15
CA LEU A 11 10.08 11.27 -3.24
C LEU A 11 10.87 11.89 -2.08
N ARG A 12 10.80 11.25 -0.92
CA ARG A 12 11.68 11.54 0.20
C ARG A 12 13.14 11.25 -0.18
N ALA A 13 14.08 11.88 0.52
CA ALA A 13 15.50 11.63 0.26
C ALA A 13 15.92 10.25 0.76
N PHE A 14 16.05 9.29 -0.16
CA PHE A 14 16.60 7.96 0.06
C PHE A 14 17.99 7.84 -0.54
N ARG A 15 18.83 6.97 0.02
CA ARG A 15 20.09 6.49 -0.57
C ARG A 15 19.82 5.45 -1.66
N HIS A 16 18.81 4.60 -1.44
CA HIS A 16 18.41 3.53 -2.33
C HIS A 16 16.95 3.69 -2.79
N PRO A 17 16.59 4.76 -3.53
CA PRO A 17 15.19 5.05 -3.87
C PRO A 17 14.55 3.95 -4.70
N VAL A 18 15.31 3.31 -5.59
CA VAL A 18 14.83 2.21 -6.45
C VAL A 18 14.38 1.01 -5.60
N LEU A 19 15.12 0.69 -4.52
CA LEU A 19 14.76 -0.40 -3.62
C LEU A 19 13.37 -0.19 -3.01
N TRP A 20 13.09 1.00 -2.52
CA TRP A 20 11.84 1.31 -1.82
C TRP A 20 10.65 1.44 -2.78
N VAL A 21 10.88 1.99 -3.98
CA VAL A 21 9.86 2.03 -5.03
C VAL A 21 9.57 0.61 -5.54
N ALA A 22 10.59 -0.21 -5.78
CA ALA A 22 10.43 -1.60 -6.18
C ALA A 22 9.68 -2.42 -5.12
N GLY A 23 9.96 -2.19 -3.82
CA GLY A 23 9.21 -2.78 -2.72
C GLY A 23 7.72 -2.42 -2.76
N TRP A 24 7.39 -1.18 -3.09
CA TRP A 24 6.00 -0.74 -3.24
C TRP A 24 5.31 -1.42 -4.42
N VAL A 25 5.97 -1.48 -5.58
CA VAL A 25 5.46 -2.20 -6.76
C VAL A 25 5.25 -3.68 -6.46
N LEU A 26 6.20 -4.30 -5.73
CA LEU A 26 6.07 -5.70 -5.31
C LEU A 26 4.84 -5.90 -4.40
N LEU A 27 4.56 -4.98 -3.49
CA LEU A 27 3.35 -5.04 -2.65
C LEU A 27 2.06 -5.01 -3.49
N PHE A 28 1.98 -4.17 -4.54
CA PHE A 28 0.85 -4.20 -5.48
C PHE A 28 0.72 -5.56 -6.16
N ALA A 29 1.84 -6.13 -6.62
CA ALA A 29 1.84 -7.45 -7.25
C ALA A 29 1.39 -8.54 -6.28
N LEU A 30 1.84 -8.52 -5.04
CA LEU A 30 1.43 -9.49 -4.01
C LEU A 30 -0.05 -9.37 -3.67
N VAL A 31 -0.58 -8.15 -3.56
CA VAL A 31 -2.02 -7.93 -3.34
C VAL A 31 -2.82 -8.43 -4.55
N ALA A 32 -2.39 -8.13 -5.79
CA ALA A 32 -3.06 -8.61 -6.98
C ALA A 32 -3.09 -10.14 -7.05
N VAL A 33 -1.94 -10.78 -6.86
CA VAL A 33 -1.84 -12.25 -6.86
C VAL A 33 -2.71 -12.85 -5.77
N GLY A 34 -2.62 -12.37 -4.54
CA GLY A 34 -3.41 -12.88 -3.42
C GLY A 34 -4.91 -12.67 -3.59
N SER A 35 -5.31 -11.55 -4.22
CA SER A 35 -6.72 -11.25 -4.47
C SER A 35 -7.32 -12.09 -5.62
N LEU A 36 -6.51 -12.41 -6.65
CA LEU A 36 -6.95 -13.18 -7.81
C LEU A 36 -6.73 -14.69 -7.65
N TRP A 37 -6.06 -15.12 -6.58
CA TRP A 37 -5.87 -16.53 -6.27
C TRP A 37 -7.22 -17.18 -5.89
N SER A 38 -7.40 -18.46 -6.24
CA SER A 38 -8.63 -19.18 -5.89
C SER A 38 -8.84 -19.24 -4.37
N ALA A 39 -10.06 -18.98 -3.93
CA ALA A 39 -10.40 -18.98 -2.51
C ALA A 39 -10.23 -20.36 -1.87
N ASP A 40 -10.45 -21.43 -2.66
CA ASP A 40 -10.34 -22.82 -2.21
C ASP A 40 -8.90 -23.25 -1.92
N ASP A 41 -7.92 -22.58 -2.53
CA ASP A 41 -6.49 -22.88 -2.35
C ASP A 41 -5.86 -22.12 -1.18
N LEU A 42 -6.56 -21.13 -0.61
CA LEU A 42 -6.03 -20.30 0.48
C LEU A 42 -6.58 -20.78 1.82
N PRO A 43 -5.69 -21.09 2.80
CA PRO A 43 -6.14 -21.38 4.16
C PRO A 43 -6.76 -20.11 4.75
N SER A 44 -8.08 -20.05 4.76
CA SER A 44 -8.83 -18.94 5.35
C SER A 44 -9.47 -19.39 6.65
N PRO A 45 -9.31 -18.65 7.75
CA PRO A 45 -10.10 -18.89 8.96
C PRO A 45 -11.58 -18.76 8.63
N SER A 46 -12.41 -19.65 9.14
CA SER A 46 -13.87 -19.62 8.99
C SER A 46 -14.53 -18.52 9.86
N ILE A 47 -13.89 -17.34 9.88
CA ILE A 47 -14.36 -16.16 10.64
C ILE A 47 -15.06 -15.22 9.68
N SER A 48 -16.32 -14.92 9.94
CA SER A 48 -17.10 -13.97 9.15
C SER A 48 -16.40 -12.62 9.08
N GLY A 49 -16.22 -12.06 7.86
CA GLY A 49 -15.59 -10.77 7.61
C GLY A 49 -14.06 -10.78 7.63
N PHE A 50 -13.42 -11.95 7.72
CA PHE A 50 -11.95 -12.05 7.66
C PHE A 50 -11.40 -11.58 6.30
N ASP A 51 -12.09 -11.87 5.22
CA ASP A 51 -11.82 -11.38 3.87
C ASP A 51 -11.77 -9.85 3.83
N LYS A 52 -12.79 -9.19 4.38
CA LYS A 52 -12.86 -7.71 4.45
C LYS A 52 -11.73 -7.10 5.28
N LEU A 53 -11.32 -7.78 6.35
CA LEU A 53 -10.16 -7.37 7.14
C LEU A 53 -8.87 -7.50 6.32
N GLN A 54 -8.69 -8.57 5.53
CA GLN A 54 -7.54 -8.74 4.65
C GLN A 54 -7.48 -7.62 3.60
N HIS A 55 -8.60 -7.30 2.96
CA HIS A 55 -8.73 -6.18 2.02
C HIS A 55 -8.33 -4.86 2.71
N PHE A 56 -8.96 -4.54 3.82
CA PHE A 56 -8.64 -3.32 4.58
C PHE A 56 -7.14 -3.21 4.92
N VAL A 57 -6.55 -4.26 5.50
CA VAL A 57 -5.14 -4.26 5.92
C VAL A 57 -4.20 -4.16 4.72
N GLY A 58 -4.44 -4.92 3.65
CA GLY A 58 -3.61 -4.88 2.44
C GLY A 58 -3.55 -3.48 1.83
N TYR A 59 -4.68 -2.82 1.70
CA TYR A 59 -4.78 -1.47 1.13
C TYR A 59 -4.27 -0.39 2.09
N ALA A 60 -4.42 -0.58 3.40
CA ALA A 60 -3.80 0.29 4.40
C ALA A 60 -2.27 0.24 4.32
N VAL A 61 -1.68 -0.94 4.15
CA VAL A 61 -0.23 -1.12 3.98
C VAL A 61 0.25 -0.46 2.68
N LEU A 62 -0.43 -0.64 1.55
CA LEU A 62 -0.09 0.00 0.28
C LEU A 62 -0.05 1.53 0.40
N SER A 63 -1.07 2.12 1.03
CA SER A 63 -1.18 3.56 1.22
C SER A 63 -0.17 4.08 2.27
N ALA A 64 0.05 3.36 3.37
CA ALA A 64 1.05 3.69 4.37
C ALA A 64 2.48 3.69 3.78
N TRP A 65 2.79 2.71 2.92
CA TRP A 65 4.06 2.67 2.22
C TRP A 65 4.25 3.91 1.33
N ALA A 66 3.19 4.32 0.60
CA ALA A 66 3.21 5.54 -0.20
C ALA A 66 3.47 6.79 0.65
N VAL A 67 2.88 6.89 1.84
CA VAL A 67 3.16 7.98 2.80
C VAL A 67 4.63 8.01 3.19
N MET A 68 5.24 6.84 3.38
CA MET A 68 6.66 6.73 3.70
C MET A 68 7.58 7.01 2.50
N LEU A 69 7.09 6.82 1.26
CA LEU A 69 7.84 7.12 0.03
C LEU A 69 7.80 8.60 -0.33
N PHE A 70 6.62 9.22 -0.28
CA PHE A 70 6.40 10.57 -0.81
C PHE A 70 6.52 11.64 0.27
N ALA A 71 7.25 12.72 -0.07
CA ALA A 71 7.46 13.83 0.85
C ALA A 71 6.26 14.78 0.95
N ARG A 72 5.49 14.90 -0.16
CA ARG A 72 4.42 15.89 -0.29
C ARG A 72 3.06 15.25 -0.05
N ILE A 73 2.22 15.91 0.75
CA ILE A 73 0.86 15.43 1.03
C ILE A 73 0.01 15.24 -0.25
N ARG A 74 0.19 16.09 -1.26
CA ARG A 74 -0.50 15.93 -2.55
C ARG A 74 -0.09 14.63 -3.25
N ALA A 75 1.19 14.26 -3.22
CA ALA A 75 1.67 13.02 -3.81
C ALA A 75 1.18 11.80 -3.01
N GLN A 76 1.12 11.89 -1.69
CA GLN A 76 0.54 10.86 -0.83
C GLN A 76 -0.95 10.67 -1.11
N ALA A 77 -1.71 11.76 -1.25
CA ALA A 77 -3.13 11.71 -1.60
C ALA A 77 -3.38 11.11 -3.00
N LEU A 78 -2.58 11.50 -4.00
CA LEU A 78 -2.66 10.91 -5.34
C LEU A 78 -2.31 9.42 -5.32
N ALA A 79 -1.31 9.02 -4.54
CA ALA A 79 -0.97 7.60 -4.36
C ALA A 79 -2.10 6.83 -3.66
N ALA A 80 -2.76 7.41 -2.65
CA ALA A 80 -3.93 6.79 -2.02
C ALA A 80 -5.10 6.64 -3.01
N LEU A 81 -5.34 7.64 -3.88
CA LEU A 81 -6.33 7.53 -4.95
C LEU A 81 -5.96 6.42 -5.95
N LEU A 82 -4.68 6.28 -6.29
CA LEU A 82 -4.20 5.16 -7.12
C LEU A 82 -4.47 3.82 -6.46
N VAL A 83 -4.22 3.71 -5.15
CA VAL A 83 -4.48 2.49 -4.35
C VAL A 83 -5.98 2.17 -4.35
N ILE A 84 -6.86 3.16 -4.21
CA ILE A 84 -8.32 2.98 -4.29
C ILE A 84 -8.73 2.51 -5.69
N ALA A 85 -8.23 3.17 -6.75
CA ALA A 85 -8.52 2.80 -8.13
C ALA A 85 -8.04 1.37 -8.45
N PHE A 86 -6.88 0.99 -7.93
CA PHE A 86 -6.37 -0.38 -8.02
C PHE A 86 -7.31 -1.37 -7.33
N GLY A 87 -7.83 -1.03 -6.14
CA GLY A 87 -8.82 -1.86 -5.44
C GLY A 87 -10.08 -2.10 -6.26
N ILE A 88 -10.62 -1.05 -6.86
CA ILE A 88 -11.79 -1.18 -7.76
C ILE A 88 -11.45 -2.08 -8.96
N ALA A 89 -10.27 -1.92 -9.55
CA ALA A 89 -9.83 -2.75 -10.68
C ALA A 89 -9.70 -4.23 -10.28
N ILE A 90 -9.21 -4.53 -9.09
CA ILE A 90 -9.13 -5.90 -8.55
C ILE A 90 -10.54 -6.49 -8.37
N GLU A 91 -11.49 -5.75 -7.79
CA GLU A 91 -12.88 -6.21 -7.63
C GLU A 91 -13.53 -6.55 -8.98
N VAL A 92 -13.33 -5.69 -9.98
CA VAL A 92 -13.81 -5.95 -11.34
C VAL A 92 -13.15 -7.21 -11.92
N ALA A 93 -11.84 -7.34 -11.76
CA ALA A 93 -11.10 -8.51 -12.23
C ALA A 93 -11.57 -9.81 -11.55
N GLN A 94 -11.82 -9.78 -10.24
CA GLN A 94 -12.38 -10.93 -9.51
C GLN A 94 -13.73 -11.36 -10.09
N GLY A 95 -14.64 -10.42 -10.32
CA GLY A 95 -15.95 -10.72 -10.90
C GLY A 95 -15.91 -11.25 -12.34
N LEU A 96 -14.85 -10.95 -13.09
CA LEU A 96 -14.71 -11.37 -14.49
C LEU A 96 -13.84 -12.62 -14.68
N MET A 97 -12.86 -12.84 -13.82
CA MET A 97 -11.79 -13.82 -14.04
C MET A 97 -11.80 -14.99 -13.06
N THR A 98 -12.54 -14.89 -11.96
CA THR A 98 -12.61 -15.98 -10.97
C THR A 98 -14.01 -16.59 -10.92
N VAL A 99 -14.07 -17.91 -10.74
CA VAL A 99 -15.35 -18.65 -10.67
C VAL A 99 -15.89 -18.63 -9.24
N ASP A 100 -14.98 -18.54 -8.26
CA ASP A 100 -15.28 -18.75 -6.83
C ASP A 100 -15.43 -17.43 -6.07
N ARG A 101 -15.09 -16.30 -6.69
CA ARG A 101 -15.21 -14.97 -6.09
C ARG A 101 -16.13 -14.09 -6.91
N SER A 102 -17.09 -13.49 -6.23
CA SER A 102 -17.93 -12.44 -6.79
C SER A 102 -17.37 -11.08 -6.40
N ALA A 103 -17.49 -10.10 -7.30
CA ALA A 103 -17.21 -8.71 -6.95
C ALA A 103 -18.20 -8.26 -5.87
N GLU A 104 -17.67 -7.90 -4.71
CA GLU A 104 -18.48 -7.41 -3.60
C GLU A 104 -18.22 -5.91 -3.37
N SER A 105 -19.28 -5.11 -3.37
CA SER A 105 -19.17 -3.68 -3.06
C SER A 105 -18.60 -3.42 -1.66
N ALA A 106 -18.82 -4.34 -0.72
CA ALA A 106 -18.27 -4.28 0.62
C ALA A 106 -16.74 -4.38 0.65
N ASP A 107 -16.15 -5.17 -0.26
CA ASP A 107 -14.69 -5.30 -0.37
C ASP A 107 -14.09 -4.05 -1.01
N ALA A 108 -14.75 -3.46 -2.00
CA ALA A 108 -14.35 -2.16 -2.54
C ALA A 108 -14.38 -1.06 -1.47
N VAL A 109 -15.37 -1.06 -0.57
CA VAL A 109 -15.42 -0.14 0.57
C VAL A 109 -14.30 -0.43 1.56
N ALA A 110 -14.01 -1.69 1.89
CA ALA A 110 -12.91 -2.08 2.77
C ALA A 110 -11.55 -1.63 2.20
N ASN A 111 -11.33 -1.80 0.87
CA ASN A 111 -10.15 -1.32 0.15
C ASN A 111 -9.99 0.21 0.29
N ALA A 112 -11.05 0.97 0.04
CA ALA A 112 -11.03 2.43 0.14
C ALA A 112 -10.76 2.90 1.57
N LEU A 113 -11.42 2.31 2.56
CA LEU A 113 -11.21 2.62 3.98
C LEU A 113 -9.79 2.28 4.42
N GLY A 114 -9.24 1.16 3.95
CA GLY A 114 -7.85 0.78 4.19
C GLY A 114 -6.89 1.82 3.63
N ALA A 115 -7.07 2.23 2.37
CA ALA A 115 -6.22 3.24 1.74
C ALA A 115 -6.27 4.58 2.51
N LEU A 116 -7.45 5.02 2.95
CA LEU A 116 -7.60 6.23 3.76
C LEU A 116 -6.95 6.08 5.14
N ALA A 117 -7.08 4.92 5.78
CA ALA A 117 -6.44 4.64 7.06
C ALA A 117 -4.91 4.71 6.95
N GLY A 118 -4.33 4.16 5.86
CA GLY A 118 -2.89 4.26 5.59
C GLY A 118 -2.42 5.72 5.43
N LEU A 119 -3.25 6.58 4.84
CA LEU A 119 -2.94 8.01 4.69
C LEU A 119 -2.86 8.75 6.03
N LEU A 120 -3.58 8.29 7.07
CA LEU A 120 -3.49 8.86 8.41
C LEU A 120 -2.10 8.72 9.06
N LEU A 121 -1.22 7.90 8.49
CA LEU A 121 0.16 7.81 8.92
C LEU A 121 0.96 9.10 8.65
N SER A 122 0.49 9.95 7.72
CA SER A 122 1.21 11.14 7.25
C SER A 122 1.67 12.09 8.36
N PRO A 123 0.85 12.45 9.37
CA PRO A 123 1.28 13.34 10.44
C PRO A 123 2.11 12.65 11.54
N THR A 124 2.36 11.35 11.42
CA THR A 124 3.04 10.60 12.47
C THR A 124 4.55 10.46 12.22
N PRO A 125 5.37 10.19 13.25
CA PRO A 125 6.79 9.88 13.08
C PRO A 125 7.06 8.66 12.21
N LEU A 126 6.07 7.75 12.05
CA LEU A 126 6.16 6.56 11.20
C LEU A 126 6.28 6.91 9.72
N ALA A 127 5.81 8.08 9.28
CA ALA A 127 6.01 8.56 7.91
C ALA A 127 7.49 8.60 7.47
N GLY A 128 8.43 8.72 8.43
CA GLY A 128 9.87 8.67 8.18
C GLY A 128 10.52 7.28 8.37
N ALA A 129 9.75 6.22 8.58
CA ALA A 129 10.31 4.92 8.95
C ALA A 129 11.22 4.33 7.87
N LEU A 130 10.83 4.37 6.60
CA LEU A 130 11.66 3.88 5.49
C LEU A 130 12.96 4.67 5.34
N GLN A 131 12.94 5.99 5.54
CA GLN A 131 14.16 6.80 5.49
C GLN A 131 15.13 6.42 6.61
N ARG A 132 14.62 6.16 7.82
CA ARG A 132 15.46 5.71 8.94
C ARG A 132 16.08 4.33 8.66
N LEU A 133 15.30 3.44 8.06
CA LEU A 133 15.79 2.11 7.66
C LEU A 133 16.84 2.21 6.56
N ASP A 134 16.58 3.01 5.52
CA ASP A 134 17.52 3.29 4.43
C ASP A 134 18.86 3.83 4.93
N ALA A 135 18.81 4.76 5.90
CA ALA A 135 20.01 5.30 6.52
C ALA A 135 20.83 4.26 7.30
N ARG A 136 20.16 3.27 7.90
CA ARG A 136 20.84 2.15 8.61
C ARG A 136 21.52 1.19 7.64
N LEU A 137 20.85 0.84 6.53
CA LEU A 137 21.42 -0.04 5.49
C LEU A 137 22.71 0.54 4.88
N GLY A 138 22.81 1.87 4.78
CA GLY A 138 24.02 2.51 4.29
C GLY A 138 25.20 2.57 5.28
N ARG A 139 24.96 2.31 6.58
CA ARG A 139 26.02 2.29 7.62
C ARG A 139 26.70 0.94 7.75
N THR A 140 26.02 -0.15 7.41
CA THR A 140 26.54 -1.52 7.56
C THR A 140 27.54 -1.89 6.47
N ARG A 141 27.76 -1.05 5.46
CA ARG A 141 28.67 -1.27 4.34
C ARG A 141 29.93 -0.36 4.35
N ALA A 142 30.12 0.41 5.39
CA ALA A 142 31.30 1.24 5.62
C ALA A 142 32.16 0.64 6.75
#